data_e4799a9d0076041cca6bdbc8ed3609ba
#
_entry.id   e4799a9d0076041cca6bdbc8ed3609ba
#
_cell.length_a   1.000
_cell.length_b   1.000
_cell.length_c   1.000
_cell.angle_alpha   90.00
_cell.angle_beta   90.00
_cell.angle_gamma   90.00
#
_symmetry.space_group_name_H-M   'P 1'
#
loop_
_entity.id
_entity.type
_entity.pdbx_description
1 polymer ?
#
loop_
_entity_poly.entity_id
_entity_poly.type
_entity_poly.pdbx_seq_one_letter_code
_entity_poly.pdbx_strand_id
1 'polypeptide(L)'
;MQHSTSPALTPLPTRVRNPLVFRQITVKQADTVAGCFRRIVFHGDQLKGFSSAGFDDHIKIFFPDRETGELHLPQVTPEGIVWGDQRPASRDYTPLHFDATTNELTVDFFIHAQGLASDWAVAAKPGDGLAMGGPRGSLVVPETYAHQIYLCDESGLPALRRRLLALAPHQHITLTVLVSLHRPEAKAYLADLDHVQCEWLPADAAQLNARMAALALPPEDSFIWVTGEGEGVKAISDQLIERGVNPDRLRAVAYWHQK
;
A
#
# COMPACT_ATOMS: atom_id res chain seq x y z
N MET A 1 1.47 -11.71 -47.86
CA MET A 1 0.92 -12.20 -46.59
C MET A 1 1.67 -11.48 -45.47
N GLN A 2 1.04 -10.47 -44.90
CA GLN A 2 1.62 -9.78 -43.70
C GLN A 2 1.31 -10.66 -42.51
N HIS A 3 2.33 -11.26 -41.92
CA HIS A 3 2.21 -11.91 -40.61
C HIS A 3 1.95 -10.81 -39.58
N SER A 4 0.69 -10.64 -39.19
CA SER A 4 0.32 -9.89 -38.01
C SER A 4 0.81 -10.71 -36.81
N THR A 5 2.00 -10.41 -36.31
CA THR A 5 2.43 -10.89 -34.99
C THR A 5 1.60 -10.13 -33.97
N SER A 6 0.69 -10.82 -33.27
CA SER A 6 0.06 -10.26 -32.08
C SER A 6 1.16 -9.78 -31.13
N PRO A 7 1.04 -8.58 -30.54
CA PRO A 7 2.02 -8.11 -29.58
C PRO A 7 2.15 -9.13 -28.43
N ALA A 8 3.37 -9.40 -28.02
CA ALA A 8 3.61 -10.30 -26.89
C ALA A 8 2.96 -9.72 -25.63
N LEU A 9 2.23 -10.54 -24.88
CA LEU A 9 1.61 -10.13 -23.63
C LEU A 9 2.68 -9.76 -22.61
N THR A 10 2.41 -8.72 -21.79
CA THR A 10 3.26 -8.35 -20.67
C THR A 10 3.41 -9.51 -19.69
N PRO A 11 4.64 -9.78 -19.19
CA PRO A 11 4.88 -10.84 -18.21
C PRO A 11 4.00 -10.71 -16.97
N LEU A 12 3.70 -11.84 -16.33
CA LEU A 12 2.96 -11.86 -15.07
C LEU A 12 3.78 -11.22 -13.93
N PRO A 13 3.12 -10.68 -12.89
CA PRO A 13 3.78 -10.21 -11.69
C PRO A 13 4.63 -11.30 -11.03
N THR A 14 5.81 -10.93 -10.53
CA THR A 14 6.74 -11.88 -9.90
C THR A 14 6.88 -11.62 -8.41
N ARG A 15 7.01 -12.69 -7.63
CA ARG A 15 7.23 -12.59 -6.18
C ARG A 15 8.71 -12.66 -5.85
N VAL A 16 9.17 -11.68 -5.09
CA VAL A 16 10.52 -11.62 -4.54
C VAL A 16 10.43 -11.81 -3.03
N ARG A 17 11.21 -12.73 -2.48
CA ARG A 17 11.32 -12.88 -1.02
C ARG A 17 12.38 -11.96 -0.48
N ASN A 18 12.09 -11.30 0.64
CA ASN A 18 13.03 -10.47 1.36
C ASN A 18 13.41 -11.14 2.69
N PRO A 19 14.65 -10.97 3.16
CA PRO A 19 15.01 -11.38 4.52
C PRO A 19 14.11 -10.67 5.55
N LEU A 20 13.60 -11.41 6.51
CA LEU A 20 12.87 -10.80 7.61
C LEU A 20 13.87 -10.16 8.58
N VAL A 21 13.86 -8.86 8.64
CA VAL A 21 14.69 -8.06 9.54
C VAL A 21 13.80 -7.15 10.36
N PHE A 22 14.00 -7.19 11.69
CA PHE A 22 13.40 -6.21 12.60
C PHE A 22 14.36 -5.02 12.74
N ARG A 23 13.81 -3.81 12.70
CA ARG A 23 14.57 -2.57 12.71
C ARG A 23 13.96 -1.60 13.71
N GLN A 24 14.80 -0.97 14.51
CA GLN A 24 14.41 0.19 15.29
C GLN A 24 14.51 1.42 14.40
N ILE A 25 13.50 2.27 14.47
CA ILE A 25 13.36 3.49 13.69
C ILE A 25 12.96 4.63 14.59
N THR A 26 13.47 5.82 14.29
CA THR A 26 13.22 7.03 15.07
C THR A 26 12.56 8.09 14.19
N VAL A 27 11.57 8.78 14.72
CA VAL A 27 10.92 9.89 14.03
C VAL A 27 11.93 11.03 13.83
N LYS A 28 12.15 11.41 12.59
CA LYS A 28 12.91 12.60 12.20
C LYS A 28 11.99 13.79 12.02
N GLN A 29 10.85 13.58 11.37
CA GLN A 29 9.90 14.64 11.01
C GLN A 29 8.49 14.05 10.96
N ALA A 30 7.49 14.86 11.28
CA ALA A 30 6.09 14.47 11.23
C ALA A 30 5.22 15.66 10.80
N ASP A 31 4.53 15.52 9.64
CA ASP A 31 3.71 16.55 9.02
C ASP A 31 2.29 16.05 8.73
N THR A 32 1.36 17.00 8.56
CA THR A 32 0.03 16.67 8.06
C THR A 32 -0.02 16.84 6.56
N VAL A 33 -0.53 15.82 5.85
CA VAL A 33 -0.69 15.81 4.40
C VAL A 33 -2.16 15.58 4.06
N ALA A 34 -2.69 16.32 3.09
CA ALA A 34 -4.08 16.23 2.62
C ALA A 34 -5.12 16.28 3.75
N GLY A 35 -4.82 16.93 4.87
CA GLY A 35 -5.73 17.10 6.00
C GLY A 35 -6.09 15.84 6.80
N CYS A 36 -5.80 14.66 6.27
CA CYS A 36 -6.19 13.39 6.90
C CYS A 36 -5.07 12.34 6.98
N PHE A 37 -3.87 12.65 6.52
CA PHE A 37 -2.70 11.80 6.69
C PHE A 37 -1.67 12.47 7.59
N ARG A 38 -1.01 11.66 8.41
CA ARG A 38 0.21 12.03 9.11
C ARG A 38 1.39 11.40 8.40
N ARG A 39 2.18 12.20 7.71
CA ARG A 39 3.42 11.78 7.09
C ARG A 39 4.52 11.79 8.11
N ILE A 40 5.17 10.66 8.31
CA ILE A 40 6.28 10.53 9.23
C ILE A 40 7.51 10.06 8.46
N VAL A 41 8.60 10.83 8.59
CA VAL A 41 9.91 10.44 8.10
C VAL A 41 10.66 9.84 9.28
N PHE A 42 11.00 8.57 9.16
CA PHE A 42 11.84 7.85 10.10
C PHE A 42 13.28 7.81 9.62
N HIS A 43 14.20 7.74 10.54
CA HIS A 43 15.62 7.49 10.28
C HIS A 43 16.16 6.42 11.24
N GLY A 44 17.32 5.86 10.91
CA GLY A 44 18.02 4.92 11.79
C GLY A 44 19.05 4.08 11.03
N ASP A 45 20.15 3.76 11.71
CA ASP A 45 21.26 2.97 11.12
C ASP A 45 20.76 1.56 10.70
N GLN A 46 19.77 1.04 11.38
CA GLN A 46 19.19 -0.27 11.06
C GLN A 46 18.37 -0.28 9.75
N LEU A 47 18.03 0.90 9.19
CA LEU A 47 17.42 1.02 7.87
C LEU A 47 18.41 0.72 6.74
N LYS A 48 19.70 0.68 7.00
CA LYS A 48 20.70 0.29 6.00
C LYS A 48 20.35 -1.08 5.39
N GLY A 49 20.29 -1.11 4.06
CA GLY A 49 19.90 -2.32 3.32
C GLY A 49 18.39 -2.63 3.34
N PHE A 50 17.54 -1.70 3.78
CA PHE A 50 16.09 -1.82 3.59
C PHE A 50 15.77 -1.81 2.09
N SER A 51 14.83 -2.65 1.67
CA SER A 51 14.37 -2.77 0.29
C SER A 51 12.87 -3.04 0.25
N SER A 52 12.19 -2.44 -0.72
CA SER A 52 10.77 -2.59 -0.98
C SER A 52 10.51 -2.43 -2.48
N ALA A 53 10.51 -3.54 -3.20
CA ALA A 53 10.43 -3.56 -4.67
C ALA A 53 8.99 -3.49 -5.20
N GLY A 54 7.99 -3.93 -4.41
CA GLY A 54 6.58 -3.89 -4.79
C GLY A 54 5.94 -2.57 -4.37
N PHE A 55 5.09 -2.01 -5.22
CA PHE A 55 4.40 -0.75 -4.89
C PHE A 55 3.43 -0.89 -3.71
N ASP A 56 2.82 -2.08 -3.54
CA ASP A 56 1.90 -2.43 -2.45
C ASP A 56 2.55 -3.28 -1.34
N ASP A 57 3.88 -3.22 -1.23
CA ASP A 57 4.59 -3.82 -0.11
C ASP A 57 4.10 -3.22 1.21
N HIS A 58 4.12 -4.05 2.25
CA HIS A 58 3.82 -3.59 3.60
C HIS A 58 4.92 -3.98 4.57
N ILE A 59 5.16 -3.10 5.52
CA ILE A 59 5.96 -3.32 6.71
C ILE A 59 5.04 -3.39 7.91
N LYS A 60 5.39 -4.24 8.87
CA LYS A 60 4.70 -4.30 10.14
C LYS A 60 5.35 -3.34 11.12
N ILE A 61 4.62 -2.32 11.53
CA ILE A 61 5.06 -1.36 12.55
C ILE A 61 4.57 -1.84 13.91
N PHE A 62 5.46 -1.88 14.89
CA PHE A 62 5.22 -2.29 16.26
C PHE A 62 5.19 -1.06 17.16
N PHE A 63 4.16 -0.99 17.97
CA PHE A 63 3.92 0.14 18.87
C PHE A 63 4.28 -0.22 20.30
N PRO A 64 4.84 0.73 21.06
CA PRO A 64 5.08 0.55 22.50
C PRO A 64 3.78 0.23 23.24
N ASP A 65 3.91 -0.48 24.34
CA ASP A 65 2.82 -0.65 25.28
C ASP A 65 2.34 0.73 25.78
N ARG A 66 1.02 0.92 25.87
CA ARG A 66 0.45 2.23 26.21
C ARG A 66 0.66 2.62 27.68
N GLU A 67 0.81 1.64 28.57
CA GLU A 67 0.93 1.89 30.02
C GLU A 67 2.40 2.00 30.42
N THR A 68 3.25 1.12 29.90
CA THR A 68 4.66 1.06 30.29
C THR A 68 5.58 1.85 29.36
N GLY A 69 5.16 2.12 28.12
CA GLY A 69 6.01 2.71 27.10
C GLY A 69 7.06 1.73 26.53
N GLU A 70 7.06 0.47 26.95
CA GLU A 70 8.04 -0.50 26.51
C GLU A 70 7.68 -1.12 25.15
N LEU A 71 8.69 -1.36 24.32
CA LEU A 71 8.56 -2.00 23.03
C LEU A 71 9.21 -3.39 23.05
N HIS A 72 8.39 -4.42 23.17
CA HIS A 72 8.82 -5.81 23.21
C HIS A 72 9.00 -6.35 21.80
N LEU A 73 10.24 -6.50 21.34
CA LEU A 73 10.52 -7.04 20.01
C LEU A 73 10.77 -8.55 20.06
N PRO A 74 10.43 -9.28 19.01
CA PRO A 74 10.77 -10.69 18.90
C PRO A 74 12.26 -10.86 18.60
N GLN A 75 12.77 -12.04 18.93
CA GLN A 75 14.09 -12.50 18.48
C GLN A 75 13.93 -13.31 17.21
N VAL A 76 14.83 -13.09 16.25
CA VAL A 76 14.94 -13.92 15.06
C VAL A 76 15.98 -15.00 15.32
N THR A 77 15.54 -16.26 15.31
CA THR A 77 16.41 -17.43 15.44
C THR A 77 16.43 -18.22 14.15
N PRO A 78 17.38 -19.18 13.97
CA PRO A 78 17.36 -20.08 12.81
C PRO A 78 16.05 -20.86 12.65
N GLU A 79 15.37 -21.16 13.78
CA GLU A 79 14.10 -21.89 13.82
C GLU A 79 12.89 -21.00 13.53
N GLY A 80 13.05 -19.68 13.55
CA GLY A 80 11.99 -18.72 13.27
C GLY A 80 11.94 -17.53 14.20
N ILE A 81 10.74 -16.96 14.36
CA ILE A 81 10.50 -15.78 15.21
C ILE A 81 10.06 -16.27 16.59
N VAL A 82 10.83 -15.93 17.61
CA VAL A 82 10.50 -16.20 19.00
C VAL A 82 9.99 -14.92 19.66
N TRP A 83 8.74 -14.97 20.12
CA TRP A 83 8.12 -13.87 20.87
C TRP A 83 8.33 -14.12 22.37
N GLY A 84 8.58 -13.05 23.11
CA GLY A 84 8.50 -13.09 24.57
C GLY A 84 7.05 -13.24 25.08
N ASP A 85 6.87 -13.13 26.38
CA ASP A 85 5.56 -13.29 27.04
C ASP A 85 4.52 -12.25 26.55
N GLN A 86 4.97 -11.08 26.14
CA GLN A 86 4.13 -9.99 25.63
C GLN A 86 4.42 -9.73 24.14
N ARG A 87 3.37 -9.73 23.35
CA ARG A 87 3.44 -9.33 21.93
C ARG A 87 3.02 -7.88 21.78
N PRO A 88 3.85 -7.03 21.18
CA PRO A 88 3.48 -5.65 20.94
C PRO A 88 2.31 -5.57 19.95
N ALA A 89 1.47 -4.58 20.14
CA ALA A 89 0.47 -4.25 19.13
C ALA A 89 1.17 -3.82 17.84
N SER A 90 0.61 -4.21 16.71
CA SER A 90 1.21 -3.88 15.41
C SER A 90 0.15 -3.56 14.36
N ARG A 91 0.56 -2.79 13.34
CA ARG A 91 -0.24 -2.50 12.14
C ARG A 91 0.65 -2.53 10.92
N ASP A 92 0.04 -2.85 9.79
CA ASP A 92 0.72 -2.89 8.50
C ASP A 92 0.60 -1.52 7.80
N TYR A 93 1.72 -1.05 7.26
CA TYR A 93 1.80 0.22 6.53
C TYR A 93 2.63 0.07 5.26
N THR A 94 2.28 0.83 4.25
CA THR A 94 3.07 0.94 3.02
C THR A 94 4.32 1.78 3.29
N PRO A 95 5.54 1.27 2.98
CA PRO A 95 6.74 2.10 2.94
C PRO A 95 6.66 3.01 1.73
N LEU A 96 6.23 4.26 1.94
CA LEU A 96 5.94 5.19 0.83
C LEU A 96 7.19 5.50 0.02
N HIS A 97 8.29 5.81 0.68
CA HIS A 97 9.57 6.14 0.06
C HIS A 97 10.72 5.77 0.99
N PHE A 98 11.80 5.27 0.42
CA PHE A 98 13.04 5.02 1.13
C PHE A 98 14.21 5.68 0.42
N ASP A 99 14.93 6.54 1.12
CA ASP A 99 16.19 7.13 0.66
C ASP A 99 17.35 6.37 1.29
N ALA A 100 18.04 5.58 0.46
CA ALA A 100 19.20 4.80 0.88
C ALA A 100 20.45 5.65 1.20
N THR A 101 20.48 6.90 0.75
CA THR A 101 21.61 7.82 0.98
C THR A 101 21.57 8.38 2.40
N THR A 102 20.37 8.72 2.86
CA THR A 102 20.13 9.29 4.20
C THR A 102 19.64 8.26 5.20
N ASN A 103 19.35 7.00 4.76
CA ASN A 103 18.67 5.97 5.55
C ASN A 103 17.35 6.49 6.15
N GLU A 104 16.52 7.10 5.31
CA GLU A 104 15.24 7.66 5.70
C GLU A 104 14.08 6.91 5.06
N LEU A 105 13.11 6.55 5.89
CA LEU A 105 11.89 5.86 5.47
C LEU A 105 10.69 6.76 5.73
N THR A 106 9.92 7.05 4.68
CA THR A 106 8.67 7.80 4.78
C THR A 106 7.49 6.84 4.84
N VAL A 107 6.60 7.06 5.80
CA VAL A 107 5.34 6.33 5.95
C VAL A 107 4.21 7.34 6.17
N ASP A 108 3.10 7.16 5.47
CA ASP A 108 1.89 7.95 5.65
C ASP A 108 0.84 7.16 6.42
N PHE A 109 0.40 7.71 7.54
CA PHE A 109 -0.63 7.16 8.40
C PHE A 109 -1.96 7.84 8.08
N PHE A 110 -2.92 7.10 7.55
CA PHE A 110 -4.29 7.60 7.45
C PHE A 110 -4.88 7.75 8.86
N ILE A 111 -5.33 8.95 9.20
CA ILE A 111 -5.83 9.26 10.53
C ILE A 111 -7.34 9.07 10.56
N HIS A 112 -7.78 8.13 11.38
CA HIS A 112 -9.17 7.82 11.65
C HIS A 112 -9.45 7.84 13.16
N ALA A 113 -10.71 8.01 13.53
CA ALA A 113 -11.09 8.03 14.94
C ALA A 113 -10.79 6.67 15.62
N GLN A 114 -10.26 6.72 16.84
CA GLN A 114 -10.07 5.56 17.73
C GLN A 114 -9.17 4.45 17.16
N GLY A 115 -7.89 4.74 16.97
CA GLY A 115 -6.93 3.72 16.53
C GLY A 115 -5.56 3.89 17.16
N LEU A 116 -4.98 2.78 17.70
CA LEU A 116 -3.65 2.80 18.31
C LEU A 116 -2.62 3.55 17.43
N ALA A 117 -2.58 3.22 16.14
CA ALA A 117 -1.63 3.80 15.22
C ALA A 117 -1.96 5.26 14.86
N SER A 118 -3.25 5.59 14.70
CA SER A 118 -3.70 6.97 14.50
C SER A 118 -3.37 7.86 15.70
N ASP A 119 -3.67 7.39 16.92
CA ASP A 119 -3.39 8.12 18.15
C ASP A 119 -1.89 8.37 18.31
N TRP A 120 -1.08 7.32 18.05
CA TRP A 120 0.37 7.44 18.10
C TRP A 120 0.90 8.42 17.05
N ALA A 121 0.45 8.29 15.79
CA ALA A 121 0.92 9.12 14.69
C ALA A 121 0.57 10.61 14.87
N VAL A 122 -0.60 10.91 15.42
CA VAL A 122 -0.99 12.31 15.75
C VAL A 122 -0.07 12.91 16.79
N ALA A 123 0.31 12.14 17.83
CA ALA A 123 1.17 12.59 18.91
C ALA A 123 2.67 12.57 18.54
N ALA A 124 3.05 11.87 17.48
CA ALA A 124 4.45 11.63 17.09
C ALA A 124 5.23 12.93 16.87
N LYS A 125 6.41 12.98 17.45
CA LYS A 125 7.37 14.10 17.38
C LYS A 125 8.80 13.57 17.14
N PRO A 126 9.71 14.42 16.65
CA PRO A 126 11.11 14.04 16.48
C PRO A 126 11.71 13.44 17.76
N GLY A 127 12.39 12.30 17.60
CA GLY A 127 12.99 11.53 18.69
C GLY A 127 12.15 10.37 19.20
N ASP A 128 10.85 10.30 18.88
CA ASP A 128 10.02 9.16 19.24
C ASP A 128 10.45 7.90 18.50
N GLY A 129 10.47 6.75 19.18
CA GLY A 129 10.93 5.49 18.62
C GLY A 129 9.81 4.51 18.31
N LEU A 130 9.98 3.75 17.25
CA LEU A 130 9.19 2.57 16.91
C LEU A 130 10.10 1.44 16.47
N ALA A 131 9.51 0.29 16.21
CA ALA A 131 10.19 -0.75 15.47
C ALA A 131 9.32 -1.21 14.28
N MET A 132 9.97 -1.79 13.31
CA MET A 132 9.32 -2.37 12.15
C MET A 132 9.92 -3.71 11.74
N GLY A 133 9.13 -4.53 11.07
CA GLY A 133 9.58 -5.77 10.44
C GLY A 133 9.15 -5.84 8.99
N GLY A 134 10.00 -6.42 8.15
CA GLY A 134 9.68 -6.61 6.74
C GLY A 134 10.20 -5.50 5.80
N PRO A 135 9.66 -5.43 4.55
CA PRO A 135 8.67 -6.35 3.98
C PRO A 135 9.22 -7.79 3.85
N ARG A 136 8.37 -8.79 4.08
CA ARG A 136 8.77 -10.21 3.96
C ARG A 136 8.88 -10.68 2.51
N GLY A 137 8.25 -9.97 1.62
CA GLY A 137 8.27 -10.22 0.20
C GLY A 137 7.59 -9.10 -0.55
N SER A 138 7.92 -9.00 -1.82
CA SER A 138 7.40 -8.00 -2.75
C SER A 138 6.71 -8.68 -3.92
N LEU A 139 5.59 -8.15 -4.37
CA LEU A 139 5.04 -8.48 -5.67
C LEU A 139 5.49 -7.40 -6.66
N VAL A 140 6.43 -7.77 -7.52
CA VAL A 140 6.93 -6.87 -8.56
C VAL A 140 5.99 -6.96 -9.76
N VAL A 141 5.24 -5.90 -9.99
CA VAL A 141 4.27 -5.79 -11.08
C VAL A 141 4.90 -5.01 -12.22
N PRO A 142 4.99 -5.57 -13.44
CA PRO A 142 5.47 -4.84 -14.61
C PRO A 142 4.73 -3.52 -14.80
N GLU A 143 5.46 -2.49 -15.21
CA GLU A 143 4.90 -1.16 -15.47
C GLU A 143 4.26 -1.08 -16.86
N THR A 144 4.55 -2.03 -17.72
CA THR A 144 4.26 -2.02 -19.16
C THR A 144 2.91 -2.60 -19.57
N TYR A 145 2.06 -3.02 -18.62
CA TYR A 145 0.69 -3.43 -18.96
C TYR A 145 -0.03 -2.30 -19.70
N ALA A 146 -0.61 -2.60 -20.85
CA ALA A 146 -1.29 -1.60 -21.68
C ALA A 146 -2.50 -0.96 -20.99
N HIS A 147 -3.18 -1.74 -20.13
CA HIS A 147 -4.32 -1.28 -19.35
C HIS A 147 -4.11 -1.60 -17.87
N GLN A 148 -4.26 -0.59 -17.01
CA GLN A 148 -4.10 -0.77 -15.58
C GLN A 148 -5.26 -0.14 -14.83
N ILE A 149 -5.89 -0.92 -13.95
CA ILE A 149 -7.03 -0.50 -13.14
C ILE A 149 -6.63 -0.56 -11.67
N TYR A 150 -6.85 0.51 -10.96
CA TYR A 150 -6.56 0.66 -9.53
C TYR A 150 -7.81 1.08 -8.80
N LEU A 151 -8.20 0.31 -7.81
CA LEU A 151 -9.30 0.61 -6.92
C LEU A 151 -8.82 0.54 -5.47
N CYS A 152 -9.03 1.62 -4.72
CA CYS A 152 -8.72 1.65 -3.29
C CYS A 152 -9.62 2.61 -2.52
N ASP A 153 -9.51 2.55 -1.20
CA ASP A 153 -9.93 3.61 -0.28
C ASP A 153 -8.71 4.43 0.19
N GLU A 154 -8.90 5.27 1.22
CA GLU A 154 -7.82 6.09 1.77
C GLU A 154 -6.62 5.28 2.23
N SER A 155 -6.84 4.06 2.76
CA SER A 155 -5.76 3.20 3.25
C SER A 155 -4.80 2.75 2.14
N GLY A 156 -5.30 2.66 0.91
CA GLY A 156 -4.55 2.28 -0.28
C GLY A 156 -3.81 3.44 -0.96
N LEU A 157 -4.14 4.69 -0.65
CA LEU A 157 -3.55 5.86 -1.34
C LEU A 157 -2.01 5.91 -1.32
N PRO A 158 -1.30 5.53 -0.23
CA PRO A 158 0.16 5.51 -0.25
C PRO A 158 0.74 4.51 -1.26
N ALA A 159 0.17 3.31 -1.38
CA ALA A 159 0.59 2.30 -2.36
C ALA A 159 0.24 2.75 -3.79
N LEU A 160 -0.96 3.28 -3.99
CA LEU A 160 -1.38 3.86 -5.26
C LEU A 160 -0.43 4.98 -5.71
N ARG A 161 -0.07 5.92 -4.82
CA ARG A 161 0.86 7.00 -5.13
C ARG A 161 2.22 6.47 -5.59
N ARG A 162 2.78 5.46 -4.91
CA ARG A 162 4.03 4.81 -5.35
C ARG A 162 3.91 4.30 -6.78
N ARG A 163 2.79 3.61 -7.08
CA ARG A 163 2.55 3.05 -8.41
C ARG A 163 2.42 4.14 -9.46
N LEU A 164 1.62 5.16 -9.21
CA LEU A 164 1.39 6.25 -10.16
C LEU A 164 2.67 7.03 -10.47
N LEU A 165 3.53 7.25 -9.48
CA LEU A 165 4.85 7.85 -9.69
C LEU A 165 5.75 6.99 -10.60
N ALA A 166 5.75 5.66 -10.40
CA ALA A 166 6.50 4.74 -11.25
C ALA A 166 5.96 4.71 -12.68
N LEU A 167 4.64 4.87 -12.86
CA LEU A 167 3.99 4.87 -14.17
C LEU A 167 4.10 6.21 -14.93
N ALA A 168 4.50 7.29 -14.29
CA ALA A 168 4.58 8.62 -14.93
C ALA A 168 5.39 8.66 -16.24
N PRO A 169 6.49 7.90 -16.43
CA PRO A 169 7.21 7.86 -17.70
C PRO A 169 6.46 7.13 -18.84
N HIS A 170 5.43 6.32 -18.51
CA HIS A 170 4.75 5.42 -19.45
C HIS A 170 3.48 6.05 -20.04
N GLN A 171 3.63 7.00 -20.95
CA GLN A 171 2.50 7.78 -21.51
C GLN A 171 1.55 6.99 -22.43
N HIS A 172 1.90 5.76 -22.82
CA HIS A 172 1.11 4.94 -23.73
C HIS A 172 0.16 3.96 -23.03
N ILE A 173 0.18 3.91 -21.71
CA ILE A 173 -0.71 3.05 -20.92
C ILE A 173 -2.05 3.74 -20.65
N THR A 174 -3.10 2.94 -20.60
CA THR A 174 -4.43 3.40 -20.18
C THR A 174 -4.62 3.15 -18.71
N LEU A 175 -4.81 4.21 -17.94
CA LEU A 175 -5.05 4.14 -16.49
C LEU A 175 -6.53 4.36 -16.18
N THR A 176 -7.08 3.50 -15.33
CA THR A 176 -8.37 3.71 -14.66
C THR A 176 -8.12 3.71 -13.16
N VAL A 177 -8.35 4.84 -12.51
CA VAL A 177 -8.12 5.00 -11.08
C VAL A 177 -9.43 5.37 -10.39
N LEU A 178 -9.88 4.50 -9.51
CA LEU A 178 -11.11 4.65 -8.73
C LEU A 178 -10.73 4.72 -7.24
N VAL A 179 -11.16 5.77 -6.55
CA VAL A 179 -10.87 5.93 -5.12
C VAL A 179 -12.17 6.19 -4.36
N SER A 180 -12.48 5.30 -3.43
CA SER A 180 -13.65 5.41 -2.55
C SER A 180 -13.24 6.13 -1.26
N LEU A 181 -13.89 7.26 -0.93
CA LEU A 181 -13.47 8.14 0.16
C LEU A 181 -14.54 8.31 1.24
N HIS A 182 -14.14 8.12 2.50
CA HIS A 182 -14.84 8.60 3.68
C HIS A 182 -14.51 10.07 3.98
N ARG A 183 -13.30 10.50 3.61
CA ARG A 183 -12.73 11.82 3.88
C ARG A 183 -12.48 12.56 2.55
N PRO A 184 -13.38 13.47 2.11
CA PRO A 184 -13.24 14.16 0.82
C PRO A 184 -11.91 14.93 0.65
N GLU A 185 -11.31 15.41 1.75
CA GLU A 185 -10.03 16.10 1.75
C GLU A 185 -8.87 15.19 1.29
N ALA A 186 -9.00 13.86 1.37
CA ALA A 186 -8.00 12.91 0.89
C ALA A 186 -7.72 13.05 -0.62
N LYS A 187 -8.60 13.68 -1.39
CA LYS A 187 -8.35 14.01 -2.80
C LYS A 187 -7.05 14.78 -3.00
N ALA A 188 -6.71 15.63 -2.05
CA ALA A 188 -5.48 16.42 -2.09
C ALA A 188 -4.20 15.56 -2.02
N TYR A 189 -4.30 14.29 -1.63
CA TYR A 189 -3.15 13.38 -1.52
C TYR A 189 -2.46 13.07 -2.86
N LEU A 190 -3.21 13.10 -3.95
CA LEU A 190 -2.72 12.87 -5.31
C LEU A 190 -2.75 14.14 -6.19
N ALA A 191 -3.03 15.31 -5.62
CA ALA A 191 -3.26 16.54 -6.39
C ALA A 191 -2.03 17.06 -7.16
N ASP A 192 -0.84 16.60 -6.82
CA ASP A 192 0.41 16.92 -7.51
C ASP A 192 0.73 15.96 -8.68
N LEU A 193 -0.12 14.96 -8.93
CA LEU A 193 0.04 13.99 -10.01
C LEU A 193 -0.84 14.38 -11.22
N ASP A 194 -0.48 15.47 -11.91
CA ASP A 194 -1.27 16.08 -13.01
C ASP A 194 -1.54 15.14 -14.18
N HIS A 195 -0.74 14.08 -14.33
CA HIS A 195 -0.88 13.09 -15.41
C HIS A 195 -1.93 12.02 -15.12
N VAL A 196 -2.58 12.03 -13.93
CA VAL A 196 -3.54 11.02 -13.51
C VAL A 196 -4.91 11.64 -13.29
N GLN A 197 -5.92 11.06 -13.94
CA GLN A 197 -7.31 11.37 -13.66
C GLN A 197 -7.90 10.31 -12.71
N CYS A 198 -8.29 10.75 -11.52
CA CYS A 198 -8.94 9.89 -10.53
C CYS A 198 -10.46 10.10 -10.56
N GLU A 199 -11.20 9.01 -10.61
CA GLU A 199 -12.63 9.00 -10.30
C GLU A 199 -12.79 8.83 -8.79
N TRP A 200 -13.32 9.85 -8.15
CA TRP A 200 -13.54 9.89 -6.71
C TRP A 200 -14.97 9.48 -6.40
N LEU A 201 -15.13 8.40 -5.65
CA LEU A 201 -16.42 7.82 -5.26
C LEU A 201 -16.66 8.06 -3.77
N PRO A 202 -17.91 8.21 -3.33
CA PRO A 202 -18.21 8.18 -1.89
C PRO A 202 -17.93 6.77 -1.33
N ALA A 203 -17.69 6.69 -0.02
CA ALA A 203 -17.53 5.41 0.68
C ALA A 203 -18.94 4.74 0.87
N ASP A 204 -19.50 4.30 -0.24
CA ASP A 204 -20.80 3.63 -0.33
C ASP A 204 -20.64 2.33 -1.14
N ALA A 205 -20.83 1.20 -0.47
CA ALA A 205 -20.63 -0.12 -1.07
C ALA A 205 -21.56 -0.37 -2.28
N ALA A 206 -22.78 0.13 -2.26
CA ALA A 206 -23.73 -0.08 -3.36
C ALA A 206 -23.30 0.71 -4.60
N GLN A 207 -22.87 1.96 -4.42
CA GLN A 207 -22.36 2.79 -5.51
C GLN A 207 -21.05 2.21 -6.08
N LEU A 208 -20.16 1.75 -5.21
CA LEU A 208 -18.91 1.13 -5.63
C LEU A 208 -19.16 -0.14 -6.44
N ASN A 209 -20.04 -1.03 -5.95
CA ASN A 209 -20.40 -2.26 -6.65
C ASN A 209 -21.08 -1.96 -8.00
N ALA A 210 -22.01 -1.00 -8.06
CA ALA A 210 -22.63 -0.57 -9.30
C ALA A 210 -21.61 -0.03 -10.30
N ARG A 211 -20.66 0.78 -9.83
CA ARG A 211 -19.59 1.31 -10.68
C ARG A 211 -18.66 0.22 -11.20
N MET A 212 -18.32 -0.75 -10.36
CA MET A 212 -17.50 -1.90 -10.76
C MET A 212 -18.24 -2.79 -11.76
N ALA A 213 -19.53 -3.02 -11.60
CA ALA A 213 -20.34 -3.75 -12.57
C ALA A 213 -20.39 -3.08 -13.95
N ALA A 214 -20.46 -1.74 -13.97
CA ALA A 214 -20.46 -0.94 -15.19
C ALA A 214 -19.06 -0.72 -15.81
N LEU A 215 -17.98 -1.13 -15.11
CA LEU A 215 -16.62 -0.95 -15.61
C LEU A 215 -16.39 -1.82 -16.83
N ALA A 216 -15.96 -1.23 -17.95
CA ALA A 216 -15.50 -1.97 -19.11
C ALA A 216 -14.21 -2.73 -18.71
N LEU A 217 -14.24 -4.06 -18.84
CA LEU A 217 -13.05 -4.84 -18.57
C LEU A 217 -12.06 -4.68 -19.71
N PRO A 218 -10.77 -4.48 -19.38
CA PRO A 218 -9.74 -4.31 -20.37
C PRO A 218 -9.42 -5.64 -21.08
N PRO A 219 -8.75 -5.58 -22.23
CA PRO A 219 -8.27 -6.76 -22.95
C PRO A 219 -7.21 -7.52 -22.11
N GLU A 220 -6.75 -8.66 -22.64
CA GLU A 220 -5.86 -9.58 -21.92
C GLU A 220 -4.58 -8.95 -21.36
N ASP A 221 -4.01 -7.92 -22.01
CA ASP A 221 -2.81 -7.22 -21.50
C ASP A 221 -3.17 -6.15 -20.46
N SER A 222 -3.67 -6.62 -19.33
CA SER A 222 -4.16 -5.75 -18.26
C SER A 222 -3.67 -6.19 -16.87
N PHE A 223 -3.63 -5.26 -15.94
CA PHE A 223 -3.42 -5.51 -14.53
C PHE A 223 -4.47 -4.77 -13.69
N ILE A 224 -5.03 -5.45 -12.71
CA ILE A 224 -6.03 -4.89 -11.81
C ILE A 224 -5.55 -5.01 -10.36
N TRP A 225 -5.62 -3.92 -9.62
CA TRP A 225 -5.32 -3.89 -8.19
C TRP A 225 -6.53 -3.34 -7.42
N VAL A 226 -6.91 -4.08 -6.37
CA VAL A 226 -8.05 -3.73 -5.51
C VAL A 226 -7.61 -3.85 -4.06
N THR A 227 -7.82 -2.79 -3.28
CA THR A 227 -7.56 -2.81 -1.84
C THR A 227 -8.55 -1.94 -1.06
N GLY A 228 -8.67 -2.20 0.24
CA GLY A 228 -9.57 -1.52 1.16
C GLY A 228 -10.10 -2.47 2.22
N GLU A 229 -11.38 -2.32 2.56
CA GLU A 229 -12.09 -3.18 3.50
C GLU A 229 -12.25 -4.62 2.97
N GLY A 230 -12.03 -5.61 3.86
CA GLY A 230 -11.86 -7.00 3.45
C GLY A 230 -13.05 -7.64 2.75
N GLU A 231 -14.28 -7.43 3.22
CA GLU A 231 -15.48 -7.99 2.57
C GLU A 231 -15.74 -7.33 1.23
N GLY A 232 -15.55 -6.02 1.15
CA GLY A 232 -15.67 -5.26 -0.09
C GLY A 232 -14.66 -5.69 -1.14
N VAL A 233 -13.40 -5.84 -0.75
CA VAL A 233 -12.32 -6.33 -1.63
C VAL A 233 -12.63 -7.73 -2.16
N LYS A 234 -13.11 -8.62 -1.28
CA LYS A 234 -13.50 -9.97 -1.67
C LYS A 234 -14.64 -9.98 -2.69
N ALA A 235 -15.71 -9.23 -2.41
CA ALA A 235 -16.88 -9.15 -3.31
C ALA A 235 -16.49 -8.64 -4.70
N ILE A 236 -15.66 -7.59 -4.77
CA ILE A 236 -15.18 -7.04 -6.03
C ILE A 236 -14.27 -8.03 -6.77
N SER A 237 -13.38 -8.71 -6.05
CA SER A 237 -12.51 -9.74 -6.62
C SER A 237 -13.31 -10.88 -7.25
N ASP A 238 -14.30 -11.41 -6.52
CA ASP A 238 -15.16 -12.48 -7.00
C ASP A 238 -15.91 -12.03 -8.27
N GLN A 239 -16.50 -10.83 -8.26
CA GLN A 239 -17.18 -10.25 -9.43
C GLN A 239 -16.26 -10.11 -10.66
N LEU A 240 -15.02 -9.67 -10.47
CA LEU A 240 -14.05 -9.52 -11.57
C LEU A 240 -13.68 -10.87 -12.15
N ILE A 241 -13.46 -11.89 -11.32
CA ILE A 241 -13.16 -13.25 -11.76
C ILE A 241 -14.34 -13.86 -12.52
N GLU A 242 -15.58 -13.73 -12.01
CA GLU A 242 -16.80 -14.19 -12.69
C GLU A 242 -16.98 -13.52 -14.07
N ARG A 243 -16.49 -12.30 -14.24
CA ARG A 243 -16.50 -11.58 -15.52
C ARG A 243 -15.32 -11.93 -16.43
N GLY A 244 -14.48 -12.90 -16.05
CA GLY A 244 -13.40 -13.43 -16.89
C GLY A 244 -12.03 -12.76 -16.70
N VAL A 245 -11.83 -11.97 -15.65
CA VAL A 245 -10.49 -11.42 -15.33
C VAL A 245 -9.57 -12.58 -14.93
N ASN A 246 -8.37 -12.62 -15.51
CA ASN A 246 -7.35 -13.59 -15.15
C ASN A 246 -6.86 -13.36 -13.72
N PRO A 247 -7.00 -14.33 -12.79
CA PRO A 247 -6.55 -14.19 -11.40
C PRO A 247 -5.06 -13.85 -11.24
N ASP A 248 -4.20 -14.28 -12.15
CA ASP A 248 -2.76 -13.98 -12.11
C ASP A 248 -2.45 -12.50 -12.42
N ARG A 249 -3.43 -11.78 -12.96
CA ARG A 249 -3.36 -10.35 -13.29
C ARG A 249 -4.25 -9.48 -12.39
N LEU A 250 -4.84 -10.13 -11.38
CA LEU A 250 -5.65 -9.48 -10.34
C LEU A 250 -4.91 -9.54 -8.99
N ARG A 251 -4.65 -8.39 -8.42
CA ARG A 251 -4.11 -8.26 -7.07
C ARG A 251 -5.19 -7.66 -6.16
N ALA A 252 -5.90 -8.50 -5.41
CA ALA A 252 -6.90 -8.09 -4.43
C ALA A 252 -6.38 -8.37 -3.01
N VAL A 253 -6.28 -7.33 -2.17
CA VAL A 253 -5.69 -7.41 -0.83
C VAL A 253 -6.49 -6.58 0.16
N ALA A 254 -7.02 -7.21 1.19
CA ALA A 254 -7.62 -6.50 2.31
C ALA A 254 -6.56 -5.74 3.10
N TYR A 255 -6.74 -4.44 3.27
CA TYR A 255 -5.88 -3.60 4.10
C TYR A 255 -6.42 -3.45 5.51
N TRP A 256 -7.73 -3.54 5.67
CA TRP A 256 -8.39 -3.49 6.97
C TRP A 256 -9.71 -4.29 6.97
N HIS A 257 -10.22 -4.55 8.14
CA HIS A 257 -11.49 -5.25 8.34
C HIS A 257 -12.35 -4.47 9.33
N GLN A 258 -13.62 -4.34 9.02
CA GLN A 258 -14.60 -3.80 9.94
C GLN A 258 -14.73 -4.77 11.13
N LYS A 259 -14.72 -4.22 12.38
CA LYS A 259 -14.85 -5.02 13.60
C LYS A 259 -16.31 -5.17 14.00
#